data_2649e58dd3f6a8fed3656df64d3c52f1
#
_entry.id   2649e58dd3f6a8fed3656df64d3c52f1
#
_cell.length_a   1.000
_cell.length_b   1.000
_cell.length_c   1.000
_cell.angle_alpha   90.00
_cell.angle_beta   90.00
_cell.angle_gamma   90.00
#
_symmetry.space_group_name_H-M   'P 1'
#
loop_
_entity.id
_entity.type
_entity.pdbx_description
1 polymer ?
#
loop_
_entity_poly.entity_id
_entity_poly.type
_entity_poly.pdbx_seq_one_letter_code
_entity_poly.pdbx_strand_id
1 'polypeptide(L)'
;MKASAFVLLQYLLPRHWLTALIWRIARIRRKGVKDFLITKFASAFDVDLDEVKLDVPGDFATFNDFFIRELADGARPVDDDTDAIVSPVDGTVSFAGAIRADSLFQAKGIDYSLGDLLATDIEEAEHYIDGSFATIYLAPYNYHRVHAPLDGELVAARYVPGDLFSVNEATVARLNGLFRRNERLIMHFRTRFGPAVLIFVGALNVGSISTPWTGEIRPRKSGVVDVLDLAAYPTEVRKGDLLGWFNMGSTVVLLLPR
;
A
#
# COMPACT_ATOMS: atom_id res chain seq x y z
N MET A 1 -18.45 -10.41 19.13
CA MET A 1 -18.62 -9.18 19.93
C MET A 1 -17.40 -8.27 19.94
N LYS A 2 -16.18 -8.72 20.30
CA LYS A 2 -14.97 -7.84 20.36
C LYS A 2 -14.62 -7.17 19.02
N ALA A 3 -14.69 -7.89 17.91
CA ALA A 3 -14.36 -7.35 16.59
C ALA A 3 -15.35 -6.29 16.09
N SER A 4 -16.65 -6.41 16.39
CA SER A 4 -17.65 -5.39 16.04
C SER A 4 -17.47 -4.12 16.87
N ALA A 5 -17.12 -4.23 18.15
CA ALA A 5 -16.81 -3.09 19.00
C ALA A 5 -15.57 -2.35 18.52
N PHE A 6 -14.53 -3.07 18.05
CA PHE A 6 -13.32 -2.48 17.47
C PHE A 6 -13.62 -1.67 16.21
N VAL A 7 -14.46 -2.18 15.31
CA VAL A 7 -14.86 -1.44 14.09
C VAL A 7 -15.68 -0.21 14.45
N LEU A 8 -16.64 -0.32 15.38
CA LEU A 8 -17.42 0.83 15.84
C LEU A 8 -16.53 1.91 16.48
N LEU A 9 -15.55 1.50 17.29
CA LEU A 9 -14.60 2.45 17.90
C LEU A 9 -13.86 3.26 16.84
N GLN A 10 -13.49 2.65 15.71
CA GLN A 10 -12.81 3.37 14.63
C GLN A 10 -13.63 4.54 14.05
N TYR A 11 -14.97 4.48 14.06
CA TYR A 11 -15.81 5.60 13.63
C TYR A 11 -15.72 6.81 14.57
N LEU A 12 -15.45 6.57 15.85
CA LEU A 12 -15.34 7.61 16.89
C LEU A 12 -13.92 8.19 16.97
N LEU A 13 -12.91 7.45 16.53
CA LEU A 13 -11.51 7.90 16.59
C LEU A 13 -11.23 9.04 15.60
N PRO A 14 -10.51 10.08 16.00
CA PRO A 14 -9.98 11.12 15.10
C PRO A 14 -8.77 10.58 14.31
N ARG A 15 -9.04 9.64 13.38
CA ARG A 15 -8.03 8.82 12.69
C ARG A 15 -6.90 9.64 12.04
N HIS A 16 -7.23 10.74 11.34
CA HIS A 16 -6.23 11.61 10.72
C HIS A 16 -5.33 12.29 11.76
N TRP A 17 -5.90 12.74 12.89
CA TRP A 17 -5.11 13.34 13.96
C TRP A 17 -4.20 12.29 14.63
N LEU A 18 -4.74 11.11 14.92
CA LEU A 18 -3.97 10.00 15.50
C LEU A 18 -2.82 9.59 14.57
N THR A 19 -3.10 9.43 13.29
CA THR A 19 -2.10 9.10 12.28
C THR A 19 -1.01 10.20 12.19
N ALA A 20 -1.40 11.48 12.25
CA ALA A 20 -0.46 12.59 12.26
C ALA A 20 0.43 12.61 13.53
N LEU A 21 -0.10 12.19 14.68
CA LEU A 21 0.67 12.04 15.91
C LEU A 21 1.68 10.90 15.79
N ILE A 22 1.26 9.72 15.32
CA ILE A 22 2.12 8.55 15.09
C ILE A 22 3.23 8.91 14.09
N TRP A 23 2.89 9.62 13.01
CA TRP A 23 3.86 10.11 12.03
C TRP A 23 4.97 10.97 12.67
N ARG A 24 4.62 11.88 13.62
CA ARG A 24 5.61 12.69 14.35
C ARG A 24 6.48 11.83 15.28
N ILE A 25 5.86 10.90 16.01
CA ILE A 25 6.56 10.00 16.92
C ILE A 25 7.57 9.13 16.16
N ALA A 26 7.14 8.56 15.04
CA ALA A 26 7.96 7.68 14.20
C ALA A 26 9.22 8.40 13.63
N ARG A 27 9.21 9.73 13.57
CA ARG A 27 10.33 10.54 13.05
C ARG A 27 11.18 11.22 14.15
N ILE A 28 11.03 10.83 15.40
CA ILE A 28 11.88 11.31 16.50
C ILE A 28 13.31 10.78 16.28
N ARG A 29 14.29 11.71 16.20
CA ARG A 29 15.71 11.39 15.98
C ARG A 29 16.48 11.13 17.27
N ARG A 30 15.86 11.33 18.45
CA ARG A 30 16.51 11.18 19.75
C ARG A 30 16.90 9.70 19.94
N LYS A 31 18.24 9.45 20.01
CA LYS A 31 18.81 8.08 20.00
C LYS A 31 18.08 7.12 20.94
N GLY A 32 17.93 7.45 22.21
CA GLY A 32 17.27 6.58 23.19
C GLY A 32 15.80 6.29 22.86
N VAL A 33 15.08 7.25 22.26
CA VAL A 33 13.67 7.08 21.87
C VAL A 33 13.56 6.21 20.61
N LYS A 34 14.33 6.53 19.55
CA LYS A 34 14.28 5.76 18.32
C LYS A 34 14.73 4.32 18.54
N ASP A 35 15.84 4.10 19.27
CA ASP A 35 16.37 2.77 19.54
C ASP A 35 15.35 1.93 20.34
N PHE A 36 14.71 2.55 21.35
CA PHE A 36 13.62 1.90 22.08
C PHE A 36 12.45 1.51 21.18
N LEU A 37 11.98 2.43 20.32
CA LEU A 37 10.86 2.17 19.40
C LEU A 37 11.20 1.05 18.42
N ILE A 38 12.39 1.09 17.80
CA ILE A 38 12.85 0.08 16.84
C ILE A 38 12.95 -1.28 17.53
N THR A 39 13.66 -1.37 18.64
CA THR A 39 13.89 -2.65 19.33
C THR A 39 12.58 -3.25 19.84
N LYS A 40 11.70 -2.42 20.43
CA LYS A 40 10.39 -2.89 20.90
C LYS A 40 9.49 -3.35 19.77
N PHE A 41 9.48 -2.63 18.66
CA PHE A 41 8.70 -3.01 17.50
C PHE A 41 9.22 -4.31 16.87
N ALA A 42 10.53 -4.40 16.64
CA ALA A 42 11.14 -5.59 16.05
C ALA A 42 10.84 -6.84 16.87
N SER A 43 10.98 -6.76 18.21
CA SER A 43 10.68 -7.87 19.11
C SER A 43 9.18 -8.17 19.24
N ALA A 44 8.31 -7.15 19.19
CA ALA A 44 6.87 -7.35 19.38
C ALA A 44 6.19 -7.95 18.14
N PHE A 45 6.73 -7.69 16.96
CA PHE A 45 6.20 -8.16 15.68
C PHE A 45 7.06 -9.24 15.02
N ASP A 46 8.11 -9.70 15.70
CA ASP A 46 9.00 -10.75 15.19
C ASP A 46 9.58 -10.41 13.80
N VAL A 47 10.13 -9.18 13.70
CA VAL A 47 10.72 -8.70 12.44
C VAL A 47 12.02 -9.47 12.19
N ASP A 48 12.16 -10.07 11.00
CA ASP A 48 13.40 -10.66 10.57
C ASP A 48 14.47 -9.57 10.38
N LEU A 49 15.47 -9.56 11.24
CA LEU A 49 16.56 -8.59 11.22
C LEU A 49 17.74 -9.06 10.37
N ASP A 50 17.85 -10.33 10.06
CA ASP A 50 18.96 -10.91 9.29
C ASP A 50 18.90 -10.47 7.82
N GLU A 51 17.70 -10.15 7.33
CA GLU A 51 17.48 -9.63 5.98
C GLU A 51 17.67 -8.11 5.86
N VAL A 52 17.88 -7.39 6.95
CA VAL A 52 18.00 -5.91 6.93
C VAL A 52 19.39 -5.50 6.47
N LYS A 53 19.47 -4.56 5.50
CA LYS A 53 20.74 -4.09 4.93
C LYS A 53 21.65 -3.35 5.90
N LEU A 54 21.06 -2.65 6.88
CA LEU A 54 21.75 -1.79 7.85
C LEU A 54 21.70 -2.37 9.26
N ASP A 55 22.64 -2.02 10.11
CA ASP A 55 22.65 -2.43 11.52
C ASP A 55 21.46 -1.87 12.29
N VAL A 56 20.74 -2.75 13.01
CA VAL A 56 19.55 -2.41 13.80
C VAL A 56 19.89 -2.38 15.29
N PRO A 57 19.56 -1.31 16.01
CA PRO A 57 18.89 -0.07 15.59
C PRO A 57 19.87 1.05 15.20
N GLY A 58 21.17 0.77 15.16
CA GLY A 58 22.25 1.77 15.14
C GLY A 58 22.19 2.73 13.96
N ASP A 59 22.10 2.22 12.76
CA ASP A 59 22.25 2.97 11.51
C ASP A 59 20.98 3.70 11.06
N PHE A 60 19.87 3.48 11.73
CA PHE A 60 18.61 4.17 11.40
C PHE A 60 18.49 5.50 12.12
N ALA A 61 18.19 6.58 11.39
CA ALA A 61 18.03 7.91 11.97
C ALA A 61 16.73 8.06 12.76
N THR A 62 15.67 7.33 12.36
CA THR A 62 14.35 7.34 12.98
C THR A 62 13.71 5.94 12.95
N PHE A 63 12.63 5.76 13.70
CA PHE A 63 11.80 4.53 13.59
C PHE A 63 11.18 4.41 12.18
N ASN A 64 10.78 5.52 11.55
CA ASN A 64 10.25 5.48 10.20
C ASN A 64 11.27 4.93 9.19
N ASP A 65 12.55 5.35 9.29
CA ASP A 65 13.59 4.86 8.39
C ASP A 65 13.77 3.34 8.54
N PHE A 66 13.70 2.81 9.76
CA PHE A 66 13.69 1.36 10.00
C PHE A 66 12.44 0.68 9.41
N PHE A 67 11.27 1.30 9.54
CA PHE A 67 10.03 0.73 9.03
C PHE A 67 10.05 0.56 7.51
N ILE A 68 10.62 1.55 6.79
CA ILE A 68 10.82 1.52 5.32
C ILE A 68 12.19 0.98 4.91
N ARG A 69 12.83 0.20 5.78
CA ARG A 69 14.18 -0.35 5.60
C ARG A 69 14.39 -0.96 4.23
N GLU A 70 15.62 -0.94 3.77
CA GLU A 70 16.06 -1.77 2.65
C GLU A 70 16.46 -3.16 3.14
N LEU A 71 16.24 -4.15 2.31
CA LEU A 71 16.71 -5.50 2.53
C LEU A 71 18.10 -5.69 1.92
N ALA A 72 18.82 -6.67 2.40
CA ALA A 72 20.09 -7.07 1.84
C ALA A 72 19.94 -7.51 0.38
N ASP A 73 20.99 -7.34 -0.40
CA ASP A 73 20.97 -7.70 -1.81
C ASP A 73 20.70 -9.20 -1.98
N GLY A 74 19.74 -9.52 -2.85
CA GLY A 74 19.30 -10.90 -3.08
C GLY A 74 18.28 -11.46 -2.08
N ALA A 75 17.85 -10.71 -1.05
CA ALA A 75 16.82 -11.15 -0.10
C ALA A 75 15.46 -11.40 -0.78
N ARG A 76 15.21 -10.73 -1.89
CA ARG A 76 14.00 -10.93 -2.73
C ARG A 76 14.43 -11.09 -4.18
N PRO A 77 14.77 -12.31 -4.63
CA PRO A 77 15.08 -12.54 -6.02
C PRO A 77 13.86 -12.32 -6.90
N VAL A 78 14.05 -11.61 -8.00
CA VAL A 78 13.02 -11.37 -9.01
C VAL A 78 13.11 -12.47 -10.06
N ASP A 79 11.98 -13.05 -10.43
CA ASP A 79 11.90 -14.03 -11.50
C ASP A 79 12.26 -13.40 -12.85
N ASP A 80 13.23 -13.98 -13.55
CA ASP A 80 13.74 -13.49 -14.84
C ASP A 80 12.80 -13.80 -16.02
N ASP A 81 11.83 -14.71 -15.84
CA ASP A 81 10.85 -15.02 -16.90
C ASP A 81 10.03 -13.76 -17.22
N THR A 82 10.18 -13.29 -18.45
CA THR A 82 9.49 -12.08 -18.90
C THR A 82 7.97 -12.23 -18.85
N ASP A 83 7.42 -13.44 -18.93
CA ASP A 83 5.97 -13.70 -18.86
C ASP A 83 5.46 -13.82 -17.42
N ALA A 84 6.34 -13.93 -16.44
CA ALA A 84 5.96 -14.00 -15.05
C ALA A 84 5.58 -12.62 -14.48
N ILE A 85 4.49 -12.58 -13.74
CA ILE A 85 4.07 -11.45 -12.90
C ILE A 85 4.49 -11.78 -11.47
N VAL A 86 5.31 -10.92 -10.86
CA VAL A 86 5.77 -11.12 -9.48
C VAL A 86 4.93 -10.36 -8.47
N SER A 87 4.96 -10.78 -7.21
CA SER A 87 4.29 -10.03 -6.14
C SER A 87 4.91 -8.64 -6.01
N PRO A 88 4.13 -7.56 -6.00
CA PRO A 88 4.65 -6.21 -5.83
C PRO A 88 5.13 -5.93 -4.40
N VAL A 89 4.82 -6.78 -3.44
CA VAL A 89 5.09 -6.56 -2.00
C VAL A 89 5.31 -7.87 -1.27
N ASP A 90 5.98 -7.81 -0.14
CA ASP A 90 5.87 -8.83 0.89
C ASP A 90 4.51 -8.69 1.57
N GLY A 91 3.80 -9.81 1.72
CA GLY A 91 2.49 -9.76 2.36
C GLY A 91 1.71 -11.04 2.23
N THR A 92 0.48 -10.99 2.71
CA THR A 92 -0.49 -12.09 2.59
C THR A 92 -1.55 -11.73 1.57
N VAL A 93 -1.76 -12.58 0.57
CA VAL A 93 -2.88 -12.44 -0.36
C VAL A 93 -4.17 -12.66 0.42
N SER A 94 -4.88 -11.57 0.70
CA SER A 94 -6.16 -11.62 1.39
C SER A 94 -7.27 -12.11 0.47
N PHE A 95 -7.27 -11.61 -0.77
CA PHE A 95 -8.25 -11.97 -1.80
C PHE A 95 -7.59 -11.90 -3.18
N ALA A 96 -7.95 -12.84 -4.05
CA ALA A 96 -7.60 -12.80 -5.46
C ALA A 96 -8.70 -13.50 -6.28
N GLY A 97 -8.89 -13.07 -7.51
CA GLY A 97 -9.88 -13.68 -8.39
C GLY A 97 -10.19 -12.86 -9.62
N ALA A 98 -11.20 -13.30 -10.36
CA ALA A 98 -11.70 -12.56 -11.51
C ALA A 98 -12.55 -11.36 -11.09
N ILE A 99 -12.39 -10.27 -11.82
CA ILE A 99 -13.27 -9.09 -11.73
C ILE A 99 -14.54 -9.44 -12.52
N ARG A 100 -15.69 -9.46 -11.85
CA ARG A 100 -16.97 -9.83 -12.49
C ARG A 100 -17.84 -8.59 -12.67
N ALA A 101 -18.19 -8.33 -13.93
CA ALA A 101 -18.88 -7.10 -14.30
C ALA A 101 -18.06 -5.89 -13.79
N ASP A 102 -18.56 -5.08 -12.88
CA ASP A 102 -17.88 -3.94 -12.28
C ASP A 102 -17.54 -4.20 -10.80
N SER A 103 -17.37 -5.45 -10.36
CA SER A 103 -17.28 -5.76 -8.94
C SER A 103 -16.05 -6.56 -8.56
N LEU A 104 -15.40 -6.13 -7.46
CA LEU A 104 -14.32 -6.86 -6.80
C LEU A 104 -14.81 -7.40 -5.45
N PHE A 105 -14.42 -8.64 -5.17
CA PHE A 105 -14.71 -9.26 -3.88
C PHE A 105 -13.81 -8.70 -2.78
N GLN A 106 -14.40 -8.19 -1.70
CA GLN A 106 -13.67 -7.67 -0.53
C GLN A 106 -13.64 -8.67 0.62
N ALA A 107 -14.80 -9.27 0.92
CA ALA A 107 -14.97 -10.21 2.02
C ALA A 107 -16.29 -10.96 1.81
N LYS A 108 -16.59 -11.95 2.65
CA LYS A 108 -17.78 -12.80 2.55
C LYS A 108 -19.07 -11.96 2.40
N GLY A 109 -19.63 -11.92 1.19
CA GLY A 109 -20.84 -11.18 0.87
C GLY A 109 -20.66 -9.65 0.78
N ILE A 110 -19.45 -9.18 0.63
CA ILE A 110 -19.12 -7.75 0.47
C ILE A 110 -18.30 -7.59 -0.81
N ASP A 111 -18.87 -6.87 -1.76
CA ASP A 111 -18.20 -6.45 -2.98
C ASP A 111 -18.15 -4.92 -3.05
N TYR A 112 -17.29 -4.38 -3.90
CA TYR A 112 -17.22 -2.95 -4.18
C TYR A 112 -16.94 -2.70 -5.67
N SER A 113 -17.42 -1.55 -6.16
CA SER A 113 -17.30 -1.18 -7.57
C SER A 113 -15.86 -0.87 -7.95
N LEU A 114 -15.47 -1.32 -9.14
CA LEU A 114 -14.20 -1.01 -9.77
C LEU A 114 -14.07 0.50 -10.05
N GLY A 115 -15.10 1.14 -10.57
CA GLY A 115 -15.12 2.58 -10.79
C GLY A 115 -14.92 3.38 -9.51
N ASP A 116 -15.57 3.00 -8.42
CA ASP A 116 -15.36 3.60 -7.10
C ASP A 116 -13.92 3.42 -6.58
N LEU A 117 -13.32 2.24 -6.82
CA LEU A 117 -11.95 1.97 -6.41
C LEU A 117 -10.95 2.84 -7.18
N LEU A 118 -11.12 2.93 -8.50
CA LEU A 118 -10.25 3.70 -9.38
C LEU A 118 -10.50 5.22 -9.31
N ALA A 119 -11.63 5.63 -8.70
CA ALA A 119 -12.06 7.04 -8.65
C ALA A 119 -12.04 7.70 -10.04
N THR A 120 -12.55 6.97 -11.04
CA THR A 120 -12.51 7.33 -12.45
C THR A 120 -13.85 7.06 -13.11
N ASP A 121 -13.99 7.49 -14.36
CA ASP A 121 -15.15 7.22 -15.20
C ASP A 121 -15.24 5.73 -15.58
N ILE A 122 -16.42 5.31 -15.99
CA ILE A 122 -16.74 3.92 -16.34
C ILE A 122 -15.83 3.40 -17.46
N GLU A 123 -15.49 4.25 -18.45
CA GLU A 123 -14.67 3.87 -19.60
C GLU A 123 -13.28 3.35 -19.21
N GLU A 124 -12.63 3.95 -18.22
CA GLU A 124 -11.30 3.50 -17.75
C GLU A 124 -11.43 2.18 -16.95
N ALA A 125 -12.52 2.02 -16.22
CA ALA A 125 -12.81 0.80 -15.47
C ALA A 125 -13.11 -0.39 -16.37
N GLU A 126 -13.68 -0.18 -17.56
CA GLU A 126 -14.04 -1.24 -18.52
C GLU A 126 -12.83 -2.07 -18.96
N HIS A 127 -11.63 -1.49 -18.99
CA HIS A 127 -10.40 -2.22 -19.31
C HIS A 127 -10.08 -3.40 -18.40
N TYR A 128 -10.65 -3.41 -17.20
CA TYR A 128 -10.39 -4.45 -16.18
C TYR A 128 -11.57 -5.39 -15.96
N ILE A 129 -12.70 -5.16 -16.62
CA ILE A 129 -13.86 -6.09 -16.60
C ILE A 129 -13.41 -7.42 -17.19
N ASP A 130 -13.80 -8.52 -16.54
CA ASP A 130 -13.37 -9.89 -16.84
C ASP A 130 -11.85 -10.14 -16.70
N GLY A 131 -11.10 -9.15 -16.20
CA GLY A 131 -9.72 -9.29 -15.80
C GLY A 131 -9.58 -9.94 -14.42
N SER A 132 -8.46 -9.73 -13.79
CA SER A 132 -8.15 -10.32 -12.49
C SER A 132 -7.64 -9.28 -11.49
N PHE A 133 -7.78 -9.58 -10.20
CA PHE A 133 -7.25 -8.76 -9.13
C PHE A 133 -6.60 -9.60 -8.04
N ALA A 134 -5.67 -8.96 -7.30
CA ALA A 134 -5.14 -9.47 -6.05
C ALA A 134 -5.09 -8.34 -5.02
N THR A 135 -5.58 -8.61 -3.81
CA THR A 135 -5.46 -7.73 -2.64
C THR A 135 -4.47 -8.34 -1.67
N ILE A 136 -3.38 -7.63 -1.40
CA ILE A 136 -2.25 -8.12 -0.61
C ILE A 136 -2.10 -7.24 0.63
N TYR A 137 -2.22 -7.83 1.79
CA TYR A 137 -2.07 -7.17 3.09
C TYR A 137 -0.63 -7.24 3.56
N LEU A 138 -0.06 -6.09 3.93
CA LEU A 138 1.26 -5.99 4.53
C LEU A 138 1.12 -5.89 6.05
N ALA A 139 1.51 -6.96 6.74
CA ALA A 139 1.57 -6.97 8.19
C ALA A 139 2.74 -6.09 8.70
N PRO A 140 2.72 -5.63 9.97
CA PRO A 140 3.76 -4.75 10.50
C PRO A 140 5.20 -5.26 10.35
N TYR A 141 5.42 -6.56 10.38
CA TYR A 141 6.73 -7.19 10.24
C TYR A 141 7.23 -7.26 8.80
N ASN A 142 6.33 -7.16 7.81
CA ASN A 142 6.72 -7.26 6.40
C ASN A 142 7.63 -6.10 5.96
N TYR A 143 8.25 -6.29 4.81
CA TYR A 143 8.90 -5.23 4.05
C TYR A 143 7.84 -4.31 3.43
N HIS A 144 7.99 -2.98 3.59
CA HIS A 144 6.93 -2.02 3.23
C HIS A 144 7.24 -1.18 1.99
N ARG A 145 8.25 -1.56 1.21
CA ARG A 145 8.46 -1.01 -0.12
C ARG A 145 7.68 -1.81 -1.14
N VAL A 146 7.24 -1.13 -2.19
CA VAL A 146 6.37 -1.67 -3.24
C VAL A 146 7.14 -1.62 -4.55
N HIS A 147 7.17 -2.72 -5.26
CA HIS A 147 7.95 -2.91 -6.48
C HIS A 147 7.06 -3.18 -7.68
N ALA A 148 7.59 -2.91 -8.88
CA ALA A 148 6.89 -3.20 -10.13
C ALA A 148 6.68 -4.71 -10.30
N PRO A 149 5.43 -5.18 -10.47
CA PRO A 149 5.15 -6.61 -10.64
C PRO A 149 5.54 -7.13 -12.03
N LEU A 150 5.75 -6.24 -12.98
CA LEU A 150 6.07 -6.53 -14.38
C LEU A 150 6.67 -5.28 -15.05
N ASP A 151 7.27 -5.46 -16.22
CA ASP A 151 7.79 -4.35 -17.03
C ASP A 151 6.64 -3.49 -17.58
N GLY A 152 6.83 -2.18 -17.62
CA GLY A 152 5.83 -1.27 -18.16
C GLY A 152 6.24 0.19 -18.12
N GLU A 153 5.30 1.03 -18.48
CA GLU A 153 5.41 2.49 -18.39
C GLU A 153 4.33 3.03 -17.46
N LEU A 154 4.71 3.78 -16.45
CA LEU A 154 3.78 4.51 -15.58
C LEU A 154 3.18 5.68 -16.37
N VAL A 155 1.93 5.56 -16.79
CA VAL A 155 1.28 6.56 -17.65
C VAL A 155 0.47 7.59 -16.87
N ALA A 156 0.02 7.26 -15.67
CA ALA A 156 -0.67 8.18 -14.79
C ALA A 156 -0.56 7.75 -13.32
N ALA A 157 -0.58 8.71 -12.42
CA ALA A 157 -0.75 8.46 -10.99
C ALA A 157 -1.76 9.45 -10.41
N ARG A 158 -2.66 8.96 -9.56
CA ARG A 158 -3.72 9.77 -8.93
C ARG A 158 -3.76 9.50 -7.43
N TYR A 159 -3.77 10.57 -6.66
CA TYR A 159 -4.03 10.48 -5.22
C TYR A 159 -5.49 10.80 -4.93
N VAL A 160 -6.16 9.89 -4.27
CA VAL A 160 -7.57 10.02 -3.85
C VAL A 160 -7.61 10.23 -2.34
N PRO A 161 -8.01 11.42 -1.86
CA PRO A 161 -8.23 11.67 -0.44
C PRO A 161 -9.30 10.74 0.12
N GLY A 162 -9.19 10.37 1.39
CA GLY A 162 -10.15 9.46 1.99
C GLY A 162 -9.97 9.26 3.49
N ASP A 163 -10.68 8.29 4.00
CA ASP A 163 -10.58 7.86 5.39
C ASP A 163 -9.30 7.04 5.66
N LEU A 164 -9.07 6.74 6.93
CA LEU A 164 -7.95 5.92 7.42
C LEU A 164 -8.49 4.85 8.37
N PHE A 165 -9.34 3.97 7.86
CA PHE A 165 -9.74 2.79 8.62
C PHE A 165 -8.61 1.76 8.61
N SER A 166 -8.50 0.97 9.70
CA SER A 166 -7.59 -0.17 9.70
C SER A 166 -7.96 -1.16 8.60
N VAL A 167 -6.97 -1.74 7.95
CA VAL A 167 -7.13 -2.75 6.88
C VAL A 167 -6.93 -4.18 7.37
N ASN A 168 -6.96 -4.40 8.69
CA ASN A 168 -6.90 -5.74 9.25
C ASN A 168 -8.15 -6.56 8.92
N GLU A 169 -8.04 -7.88 9.01
CA GLU A 169 -9.08 -8.84 8.68
C GLU A 169 -10.43 -8.53 9.36
N ALA A 170 -10.42 -8.14 10.64
CA ALA A 170 -11.64 -7.82 11.38
C ALA A 170 -12.42 -6.63 10.82
N THR A 171 -11.71 -5.63 10.29
CA THR A 171 -12.30 -4.44 9.63
C THR A 171 -12.74 -4.78 8.21
N VAL A 172 -11.89 -5.47 7.44
CA VAL A 172 -12.19 -5.91 6.07
C VAL A 172 -13.47 -6.74 6.03
N ALA A 173 -13.66 -7.64 6.99
CA ALA A 173 -14.84 -8.49 7.07
C ALA A 173 -16.16 -7.76 7.42
N ARG A 174 -16.12 -6.47 7.80
CA ARG A 174 -17.30 -5.76 8.37
C ARG A 174 -17.55 -4.37 7.79
N LEU A 175 -16.56 -3.75 7.21
CA LEU A 175 -16.68 -2.40 6.66
C LEU A 175 -16.84 -2.45 5.14
N ASN A 176 -18.06 -2.26 4.66
CA ASN A 176 -18.36 -2.26 3.23
C ASN A 176 -17.54 -1.21 2.49
N GLY A 177 -16.92 -1.61 1.40
CA GLY A 177 -16.15 -0.73 0.54
C GLY A 177 -14.94 -0.10 1.23
N LEU A 178 -14.29 -0.82 2.15
CA LEU A 178 -13.15 -0.35 2.92
C LEU A 178 -12.08 0.28 2.03
N PHE A 179 -11.66 -0.44 0.99
CA PHE A 179 -10.55 -0.02 0.13
C PHE A 179 -10.88 1.21 -0.72
N ARG A 180 -12.16 1.41 -1.11
CA ARG A 180 -12.61 2.63 -1.81
C ARG A 180 -12.81 3.83 -0.89
N ARG A 181 -12.98 3.61 0.41
CA ARG A 181 -13.20 4.67 1.42
C ARG A 181 -11.90 5.25 1.94
N ASN A 182 -10.87 4.42 2.06
CA ASN A 182 -9.57 4.87 2.52
C ASN A 182 -8.87 5.70 1.44
N GLU A 183 -8.00 6.63 1.89
CA GLU A 183 -7.10 7.30 0.97
C GLU A 183 -6.34 6.28 0.14
N ARG A 184 -6.00 6.62 -1.08
CA ARG A 184 -5.23 5.72 -1.94
C ARG A 184 -4.47 6.45 -3.04
N LEU A 185 -3.36 5.87 -3.41
CA LEU A 185 -2.59 6.26 -4.59
C LEU A 185 -2.80 5.19 -5.66
N ILE A 186 -3.25 5.60 -6.82
CA ILE A 186 -3.57 4.75 -7.96
C ILE A 186 -2.53 5.01 -9.04
N MET A 187 -1.77 3.99 -9.40
CA MET A 187 -0.74 4.04 -10.43
C MET A 187 -1.17 3.20 -11.63
N HIS A 188 -1.28 3.84 -12.80
CA HIS A 188 -1.70 3.23 -14.05
C HIS A 188 -0.50 2.93 -14.93
N PHE A 189 -0.38 1.70 -15.37
CA PHE A 189 0.73 1.23 -16.20
C PHE A 189 0.24 0.79 -17.57
N ARG A 190 1.02 1.12 -18.59
CA ARG A 190 0.96 0.48 -19.90
C ARG A 190 1.98 -0.64 -19.92
N THR A 191 1.52 -1.86 -20.16
CA THR A 191 2.36 -3.06 -20.18
C THR A 191 2.17 -3.81 -21.49
N ARG A 192 3.03 -4.78 -21.76
CA ARG A 192 2.86 -5.65 -22.94
C ARG A 192 1.61 -6.53 -22.87
N PHE A 193 1.05 -6.76 -21.67
CA PHE A 193 -0.19 -7.51 -21.45
C PHE A 193 -1.46 -6.65 -21.48
N GLY A 194 -1.31 -5.35 -21.73
CA GLY A 194 -2.35 -4.35 -21.64
C GLY A 194 -2.22 -3.44 -20.42
N PRO A 195 -3.25 -2.67 -20.10
CA PRO A 195 -3.22 -1.77 -18.95
C PRO A 195 -3.23 -2.54 -17.62
N ALA A 196 -2.39 -2.12 -16.67
CA ALA A 196 -2.39 -2.66 -15.31
C ALA A 196 -2.50 -1.50 -14.30
N VAL A 197 -3.05 -1.78 -13.13
CA VAL A 197 -3.14 -0.79 -12.04
C VAL A 197 -2.58 -1.37 -10.75
N LEU A 198 -1.77 -0.58 -10.08
CA LEU A 198 -1.33 -0.86 -8.72
C LEU A 198 -1.86 0.23 -7.79
N ILE A 199 -2.57 -0.14 -6.74
CA ILE A 199 -3.23 0.77 -5.82
C ILE A 199 -2.61 0.59 -4.44
N PHE A 200 -2.02 1.67 -3.93
CA PHE A 200 -1.57 1.77 -2.53
C PHE A 200 -2.75 2.26 -1.69
N VAL A 201 -3.25 1.45 -0.81
CA VAL A 201 -4.37 1.83 0.06
C VAL A 201 -3.84 2.25 1.42
N GLY A 202 -4.05 3.50 1.80
CA GLY A 202 -3.72 4.01 3.12
C GLY A 202 -4.59 3.41 4.22
N ALA A 203 -4.12 3.45 5.45
CA ALA A 203 -4.83 2.92 6.60
C ALA A 203 -4.49 3.68 7.89
N LEU A 204 -5.15 3.31 8.99
CA LEU A 204 -4.87 3.87 10.32
C LEU A 204 -3.39 3.66 10.66
N ASN A 205 -2.75 4.73 11.09
CA ASN A 205 -1.33 4.81 11.46
C ASN A 205 -0.33 4.72 10.28
N VAL A 206 -0.78 4.61 9.01
CA VAL A 206 0.12 4.53 7.84
C VAL A 206 1.00 5.79 7.71
N GLY A 207 0.49 6.93 8.08
CA GLY A 207 1.24 8.18 8.14
C GLY A 207 1.39 8.89 6.81
N SER A 208 1.76 8.18 5.74
CA SER A 208 1.89 8.72 4.38
C SER A 208 2.32 7.62 3.39
N ILE A 209 2.13 7.90 2.11
CA ILE A 209 2.62 7.11 0.99
C ILE A 209 3.72 7.93 0.30
N SER A 210 4.81 7.30 -0.11
CA SER A 210 5.89 7.98 -0.82
C SER A 210 6.21 7.26 -2.12
N THR A 211 6.60 8.03 -3.15
CA THR A 211 7.08 7.50 -4.42
C THR A 211 8.32 8.26 -4.91
N PRO A 212 9.14 7.68 -5.81
CA PRO A 212 10.24 8.42 -6.45
C PRO A 212 9.76 9.66 -7.22
N TRP A 213 8.55 9.64 -7.80
CA TRP A 213 8.01 10.71 -8.63
C TRP A 213 7.51 11.91 -7.84
N THR A 214 6.91 11.68 -6.67
CA THR A 214 6.16 12.71 -5.93
C THR A 214 6.75 13.03 -4.57
N GLY A 215 7.70 12.22 -4.09
CA GLY A 215 8.10 12.26 -2.68
C GLY A 215 6.96 11.82 -1.75
N GLU A 216 6.86 12.43 -0.59
CA GLU A 216 5.89 12.05 0.46
C GLU A 216 4.53 12.71 0.25
N ILE A 217 3.49 11.88 0.10
CA ILE A 217 2.08 12.30 0.03
C ILE A 217 1.44 12.07 1.40
N ARG A 218 1.02 13.17 2.06
CA ARG A 218 0.40 13.12 3.39
C ARG A 218 -1.11 12.92 3.30
N PRO A 219 -1.71 12.17 4.24
CA PRO A 219 -3.14 11.90 4.27
C PRO A 219 -4.01 13.15 4.28
N ARG A 220 -5.05 13.17 3.44
CA ARG A 220 -6.11 14.18 3.44
C ARG A 220 -7.47 13.49 3.54
N LYS A 221 -8.31 13.97 4.46
CA LYS A 221 -9.63 13.39 4.70
C LYS A 221 -10.59 13.62 3.54
N SER A 222 -10.47 14.76 2.88
CA SER A 222 -11.33 15.21 1.79
C SER A 222 -10.57 16.11 0.84
N GLY A 223 -11.11 16.34 -0.32
CA GLY A 223 -10.56 17.17 -1.37
C GLY A 223 -10.83 16.56 -2.75
N VAL A 224 -10.31 17.19 -3.76
CA VAL A 224 -10.36 16.67 -5.13
C VAL A 224 -9.31 15.57 -5.31
N VAL A 225 -9.52 14.71 -6.28
CA VAL A 225 -8.52 13.76 -6.75
C VAL A 225 -7.37 14.55 -7.38
N ASP A 226 -6.15 14.31 -6.92
CA ASP A 226 -4.97 14.96 -7.50
C ASP A 226 -4.38 14.05 -8.59
N VAL A 227 -4.26 14.57 -9.78
CA VAL A 227 -3.40 13.97 -10.82
C VAL A 227 -1.96 14.40 -10.53
N LEU A 228 -1.09 13.44 -10.34
CA LEU A 228 0.29 13.68 -9.90
C LEU A 228 1.19 13.94 -11.10
N ASP A 229 2.13 14.88 -10.95
CA ASP A 229 3.17 15.13 -11.93
C ASP A 229 4.23 14.03 -11.87
N LEU A 230 4.49 13.38 -13.00
CA LEU A 230 5.46 12.29 -13.13
C LEU A 230 6.80 12.74 -13.76
N ALA A 231 6.94 14.02 -14.11
CA ALA A 231 8.11 14.52 -14.85
C ALA A 231 9.42 14.45 -14.04
N ALA A 232 9.35 14.34 -12.72
CA ALA A 232 10.52 14.34 -11.84
C ALA A 232 11.36 13.05 -11.89
N TYR A 233 10.84 11.96 -12.48
CA TYR A 233 11.50 10.65 -12.51
C TYR A 233 11.11 9.87 -13.77
N PRO A 234 11.97 8.96 -14.29
CA PRO A 234 11.63 8.12 -15.44
C PRO A 234 10.35 7.33 -15.22
N THR A 235 9.51 7.25 -16.25
CA THR A 235 8.22 6.53 -16.19
C THR A 235 8.31 5.09 -16.66
N GLU A 236 9.36 4.72 -17.41
CA GLU A 236 9.66 3.32 -17.73
C GLU A 236 10.13 2.60 -16.46
N VAL A 237 9.51 1.48 -16.17
CA VAL A 237 9.83 0.63 -15.02
C VAL A 237 10.06 -0.81 -15.46
N ARG A 238 11.04 -1.45 -14.85
CA ARG A 238 11.31 -2.88 -14.99
C ARG A 238 10.71 -3.63 -13.83
N LYS A 239 10.39 -4.87 -14.05
CA LYS A 239 9.96 -5.80 -13.00
C LYS A 239 10.97 -5.79 -11.84
N GLY A 240 10.48 -5.55 -10.62
CA GLY A 240 11.30 -5.38 -9.41
C GLY A 240 11.73 -3.94 -9.10
N ASP A 241 11.57 -2.98 -10.02
CA ASP A 241 11.89 -1.56 -9.73
C ASP A 241 11.01 -0.99 -8.60
N LEU A 242 11.58 -0.10 -7.80
CA LEU A 242 10.88 0.54 -6.70
C LEU A 242 9.82 1.53 -7.22
N LEU A 243 8.56 1.28 -6.88
CA LEU A 243 7.43 2.16 -7.20
C LEU A 243 7.09 3.14 -6.06
N GLY A 244 7.36 2.74 -4.82
CA GLY A 244 7.05 3.56 -3.66
C GLY A 244 7.12 2.78 -2.36
N TRP A 245 6.65 3.39 -1.29
CA TRP A 245 6.61 2.75 0.04
C TRP A 245 5.54 3.36 0.93
N PHE A 246 5.09 2.56 1.88
CA PHE A 246 4.26 3.04 2.99
C PHE A 246 5.15 3.43 4.16
N ASN A 247 4.95 4.62 4.71
CA ASN A 247 5.69 5.05 5.90
C ASN A 247 5.24 4.35 7.19
N MET A 248 4.14 3.59 7.14
CA MET A 248 3.68 2.57 8.09
C MET A 248 2.75 1.60 7.33
N GLY A 249 2.48 0.38 7.86
CA GLY A 249 1.84 -0.73 7.16
C GLY A 249 0.47 -0.50 6.49
N SER A 250 0.17 -1.25 5.43
CA SER A 250 -1.04 -1.08 4.62
C SER A 250 -1.40 -2.27 3.70
N THR A 251 -2.12 -1.99 2.61
CA THR A 251 -2.62 -2.95 1.62
C THR A 251 -2.34 -2.45 0.21
N VAL A 252 -2.00 -3.37 -0.67
CA VAL A 252 -1.88 -3.12 -2.11
C VAL A 252 -2.97 -3.90 -2.84
N VAL A 253 -3.57 -3.27 -3.86
CA VAL A 253 -4.47 -3.95 -4.80
C VAL A 253 -3.83 -3.87 -6.20
N LEU A 254 -3.65 -5.02 -6.82
CA LEU A 254 -3.19 -5.16 -8.21
C LEU A 254 -4.41 -5.52 -9.07
N LEU A 255 -4.58 -4.79 -10.17
CA LEU A 255 -5.58 -5.08 -11.20
C LEU A 255 -4.87 -5.37 -12.51
N LEU A 256 -5.29 -6.43 -13.17
CA LEU A 256 -4.77 -6.88 -14.46
C LEU A 256 -5.93 -6.99 -15.45
N PRO A 257 -5.71 -6.71 -16.74
CA PRO A 257 -6.72 -6.87 -17.79
C PRO A 257 -7.02 -8.36 -18.01
N ARG A 258 -7.97 -8.61 -18.87
CA ARG A 258 -8.30 -9.95 -19.32
C ARG A 258 -7.20 -10.59 -20.15
#